data_9061577161fa5b96cc0910244c4aec12
#
_entry.id   9061577161fa5b96cc0910244c4aec12
#
_cell.length_a   1.000
_cell.length_b   1.000
_cell.length_c   1.000
_cell.angle_alpha   90.00
_cell.angle_beta   90.00
_cell.angle_gamma   90.00
#
_symmetry.space_group_name_H-M   'P 1'
#
loop_
_entity.id
_entity.type
_entity.pdbx_description
1 polymer ?
#
loop_
_entity_poly.entity_id
_entity_poly.type
_entity_poly.pdbx_seq_one_letter_code
_entity_poly.pdbx_strand_id
1 'polypeptide(L)'
;MVCGPTASGKSDLSDAFAEALSEEYGAFVPTIAVDSMQVYREIPTITNQARQRPAELVGIVPVTEEWTVARHKARAEEAIARTETPFVLDAGTGMYLNAIVLDVPLAPKVETSTRRLAESLTAGAENPRRAAREKELELAGFAARGSIWDADPIYDTAIVYLRPDAHALDAAIERRSARIAREGLDEAKGLFKMLREGVRISAQVLDSIGVRELLDHMSGEIPLDEARSRITIRTRRLARRQRRWFDKLARTLSGRVPTTVAQSVGDINTMHTSDVRGKMWA
;
A
#
# COMPACT_ATOMS: atom_id res chain seq x y z
N MET A 1 7.82 -10.21 6.13
CA MET A 1 7.18 -9.03 5.52
C MET A 1 7.66 -7.74 6.17
N VAL A 2 7.89 -6.70 5.37
CA VAL A 2 8.23 -5.35 5.83
C VAL A 2 7.01 -4.46 5.66
N CYS A 3 6.58 -3.80 6.71
CA CYS A 3 5.44 -2.89 6.66
C CYS A 3 5.73 -1.57 7.37
N GLY A 4 4.96 -0.55 7.04
CA GLY A 4 5.13 0.77 7.65
C GLY A 4 4.40 1.87 6.88
N PRO A 5 4.29 3.06 7.47
CA PRO A 5 3.67 4.19 6.81
C PRO A 5 4.46 4.63 5.57
N THR A 6 3.82 5.40 4.73
CA THR A 6 4.52 6.09 3.63
C THR A 6 5.66 6.94 4.19
N ALA A 7 6.75 7.08 3.46
CA ALA A 7 7.97 7.80 3.83
C ALA A 7 8.77 7.19 5.02
N SER A 8 8.52 5.95 5.42
CA SER A 8 9.28 5.28 6.50
C SER A 8 10.60 4.64 6.06
N GLY A 9 10.88 4.53 4.77
CA GLY A 9 12.06 3.79 4.26
C GLY A 9 11.82 2.28 4.09
N LYS A 10 10.57 1.81 4.21
CA LYS A 10 10.26 0.37 4.11
C LYS A 10 10.72 -0.29 2.82
N SER A 11 10.69 0.42 1.68
CA SER A 11 11.06 -0.17 0.39
C SER A 11 12.57 -0.44 0.29
N ASP A 12 13.39 0.49 0.78
CA ASP A 12 14.84 0.32 0.85
C ASP A 12 15.20 -0.86 1.78
N LEU A 13 14.49 -0.98 2.91
CA LEU A 13 14.66 -2.10 3.82
C LEU A 13 14.21 -3.43 3.20
N SER A 14 13.10 -3.44 2.46
CA SER A 14 12.63 -4.63 1.75
C SER A 14 13.64 -5.11 0.72
N ASP A 15 14.23 -4.18 -0.02
CA ASP A 15 15.27 -4.49 -1.01
C ASP A 15 16.54 -5.04 -0.34
N ALA A 16 16.97 -4.47 0.80
CA ALA A 16 18.10 -4.96 1.58
C ALA A 16 17.85 -6.37 2.15
N PHE A 17 16.65 -6.66 2.65
CA PHE A 17 16.30 -8.02 3.08
C PHE A 17 16.27 -9.01 1.93
N ALA A 18 15.69 -8.64 0.79
CA ALA A 18 15.68 -9.51 -0.37
C ALA A 18 17.08 -9.81 -0.91
N GLU A 19 18.00 -8.83 -0.81
CA GLU A 19 19.42 -9.03 -1.16
C GLU A 19 20.07 -10.03 -0.22
N ALA A 20 20.01 -9.78 1.09
CA ALA A 20 20.62 -10.64 2.10
C ALA A 20 20.08 -12.09 2.03
N LEU A 21 18.78 -12.27 1.82
CA LEU A 21 18.20 -13.59 1.60
C LEU A 21 18.65 -14.21 0.29
N SER A 22 18.84 -13.43 -0.79
CA SER A 22 19.35 -13.95 -2.05
C SER A 22 20.76 -14.48 -1.92
N GLU A 23 21.61 -13.80 -1.16
CA GLU A 23 22.98 -14.27 -0.83
C GLU A 23 22.93 -15.56 -0.01
N GLU A 24 22.05 -15.63 0.99
CA GLU A 24 21.93 -16.79 1.89
C GLU A 24 21.44 -18.04 1.16
N TYR A 25 20.42 -17.90 0.30
CA TYR A 25 19.83 -19.02 -0.44
C TYR A 25 20.57 -19.34 -1.74
N GLY A 26 21.54 -18.52 -2.16
CA GLY A 26 22.23 -18.67 -3.44
C GLY A 26 21.30 -18.56 -4.66
N ALA A 27 20.14 -17.92 -4.51
CA ALA A 27 19.11 -17.79 -5.53
C ALA A 27 18.35 -16.46 -5.36
N PHE A 28 17.73 -15.98 -6.43
CA PHE A 28 16.97 -14.72 -6.39
C PHE A 28 15.77 -14.82 -5.46
N VAL A 29 15.72 -13.94 -4.45
CA VAL A 29 14.57 -13.76 -3.57
C VAL A 29 13.76 -12.55 -4.05
N PRO A 30 12.50 -12.74 -4.48
CA PRO A 30 11.69 -11.66 -5.02
C PRO A 30 11.14 -10.75 -3.91
N THR A 31 11.03 -9.46 -4.22
CA THR A 31 10.21 -8.52 -3.47
C THR A 31 8.86 -8.35 -4.18
N ILE A 32 7.77 -8.40 -3.43
CA ILE A 32 6.42 -8.17 -3.92
C ILE A 32 5.89 -6.90 -3.28
N ALA A 33 5.63 -5.87 -4.09
CA ALA A 33 5.08 -4.62 -3.61
C ALA A 33 3.58 -4.80 -3.26
N VAL A 34 3.20 -4.45 -2.03
CA VAL A 34 1.83 -4.50 -1.54
C VAL A 34 1.31 -3.07 -1.38
N ASP A 35 1.10 -2.43 -2.52
CA ASP A 35 0.62 -1.05 -2.60
C ASP A 35 -0.41 -0.88 -3.72
N SER A 36 -1.52 -0.21 -3.43
CA SER A 36 -2.62 -0.03 -4.37
C SER A 36 -2.32 0.94 -5.50
N MET A 37 -1.27 1.74 -5.38
CA MET A 37 -0.94 2.80 -6.35
C MET A 37 0.35 2.54 -7.11
N GLN A 38 1.31 1.80 -6.56
CA GLN A 38 2.56 1.48 -7.26
C GLN A 38 2.39 0.58 -8.49
N VAL A 39 1.23 0.02 -8.68
CA VAL A 39 0.91 -0.83 -9.85
C VAL A 39 0.77 -0.04 -11.16
N TYR A 40 0.57 1.28 -11.11
CA TYR A 40 0.29 2.11 -12.27
C TYR A 40 1.58 2.65 -12.91
N ARG A 41 1.81 2.31 -14.18
CA ARG A 41 3.08 2.57 -14.88
C ARG A 41 3.35 4.03 -15.25
N GLU A 42 2.30 4.85 -15.43
CA GLU A 42 2.44 6.22 -15.91
C GLU A 42 2.69 7.25 -14.80
N ILE A 43 2.70 6.81 -13.53
CA ILE A 43 2.88 7.69 -12.36
C ILE A 43 3.96 7.17 -11.38
N PRO A 44 5.16 6.78 -11.85
CA PRO A 44 6.19 6.18 -11.02
C PRO A 44 6.75 7.12 -9.95
N THR A 45 6.94 8.40 -10.24
CA THR A 45 7.45 9.38 -9.28
C THR A 45 6.41 9.71 -8.22
N ILE A 46 5.17 9.96 -8.63
CA ILE A 46 4.05 10.28 -7.73
C ILE A 46 3.83 9.13 -6.74
N THR A 47 3.89 7.89 -7.21
CA THR A 47 3.65 6.70 -6.39
C THR A 47 4.91 6.11 -5.76
N ASN A 48 6.09 6.70 -6.02
CA ASN A 48 7.39 6.28 -5.47
C ASN A 48 7.76 4.84 -5.83
N GLN A 49 7.89 4.58 -7.12
CA GLN A 49 8.26 3.27 -7.65
C GLN A 49 9.79 3.08 -7.79
N ALA A 50 10.59 4.13 -7.56
CA ALA A 50 12.04 4.03 -7.61
C ALA A 50 12.53 3.04 -6.56
N ARG A 51 13.27 2.02 -6.99
CA ARG A 51 13.80 0.92 -6.18
C ARG A 51 15.22 0.58 -6.60
N GLN A 52 15.96 -0.05 -5.70
CA GLN A 52 17.31 -0.57 -5.99
C GLN A 52 17.26 -1.95 -6.65
N ARG A 53 16.20 -2.72 -6.38
CA ARG A 53 15.95 -4.05 -6.94
C ARG A 53 14.60 -4.11 -7.64
N PRO A 54 14.45 -4.93 -8.69
CA PRO A 54 13.15 -5.20 -9.26
C PRO A 54 12.16 -5.73 -8.22
N ALA A 55 10.92 -5.30 -8.31
CA ALA A 55 9.85 -5.81 -7.47
C ALA A 55 8.63 -6.16 -8.32
N GLU A 56 7.99 -7.26 -7.97
CA GLU A 56 6.72 -7.67 -8.54
C GLU A 56 5.62 -6.66 -8.18
N LEU A 57 4.64 -6.51 -9.04
CA LEU A 57 3.47 -5.64 -8.92
C LEU A 57 3.77 -4.13 -8.88
N VAL A 58 4.87 -3.71 -9.50
CA VAL A 58 5.23 -2.30 -9.69
C VAL A 58 5.13 -1.96 -11.18
N GLY A 59 4.36 -0.91 -11.53
CA GLY A 59 4.22 -0.40 -12.89
C GLY A 59 3.63 -1.38 -13.91
N ILE A 60 2.76 -2.27 -13.49
CA ILE A 60 2.26 -3.40 -14.30
C ILE A 60 0.97 -3.13 -15.07
N VAL A 61 0.22 -2.09 -14.70
CA VAL A 61 -1.07 -1.76 -15.34
C VAL A 61 -1.12 -0.31 -15.78
N PRO A 62 -1.90 0.02 -16.83
CA PRO A 62 -2.12 1.40 -17.22
C PRO A 62 -3.08 2.12 -16.26
N VAL A 63 -3.00 3.45 -16.20
CA VAL A 63 -3.88 4.30 -15.38
C VAL A 63 -5.37 4.23 -15.76
N THR A 64 -5.69 3.62 -16.90
CA THR A 64 -7.07 3.41 -17.38
C THR A 64 -7.74 2.22 -16.73
N GLU A 65 -7.00 1.32 -16.09
CA GLU A 65 -7.52 0.12 -15.45
C GLU A 65 -7.88 0.35 -13.98
N GLU A 66 -8.97 -0.29 -13.53
CA GLU A 66 -9.27 -0.38 -12.11
C GLU A 66 -8.44 -1.47 -11.44
N TRP A 67 -7.86 -1.15 -10.28
CA TRP A 67 -7.12 -2.09 -9.47
C TRP A 67 -7.81 -2.34 -8.12
N THR A 68 -8.01 -3.60 -7.80
CA THR A 68 -8.74 -4.02 -6.60
C THR A 68 -7.88 -4.90 -5.69
N VAL A 69 -8.28 -5.03 -4.42
CA VAL A 69 -7.62 -5.93 -3.48
C VAL A 69 -7.64 -7.38 -3.96
N ALA A 70 -8.74 -7.82 -4.56
CA ALA A 70 -8.87 -9.18 -5.10
C ALA A 70 -7.89 -9.44 -6.25
N ARG A 71 -7.77 -8.48 -7.18
CA ARG A 71 -6.83 -8.54 -8.30
C ARG A 71 -5.38 -8.53 -7.79
N HIS A 72 -5.10 -7.70 -6.79
CA HIS A 72 -3.77 -7.63 -6.19
C HIS A 72 -3.40 -8.93 -5.49
N LYS A 73 -4.33 -9.51 -4.69
CA LYS A 73 -4.16 -10.81 -4.05
C LYS A 73 -3.84 -11.89 -5.08
N ALA A 74 -4.66 -12.05 -6.10
CA ALA A 74 -4.46 -13.07 -7.13
C ALA A 74 -3.08 -12.94 -7.82
N ARG A 75 -2.67 -11.72 -8.16
CA ARG A 75 -1.35 -11.49 -8.79
C ARG A 75 -0.19 -11.70 -7.83
N ALA A 76 -0.36 -11.39 -6.53
CA ALA A 76 0.64 -11.70 -5.52
C ALA A 76 0.79 -13.22 -5.32
N GLU A 77 -0.33 -13.95 -5.24
CA GLU A 77 -0.34 -15.41 -5.13
C GLU A 77 0.30 -16.09 -6.36
N GLU A 78 0.04 -15.58 -7.58
CA GLU A 78 0.74 -16.04 -8.78
C GLU A 78 2.26 -15.80 -8.71
N ALA A 79 2.70 -14.66 -8.19
CA ALA A 79 4.12 -14.36 -8.02
C ALA A 79 4.76 -15.28 -6.98
N ILE A 80 4.08 -15.49 -5.84
CA ILE A 80 4.53 -16.40 -4.77
C ILE A 80 4.64 -17.83 -5.28
N ALA A 81 3.64 -18.32 -6.01
CA ALA A 81 3.61 -19.70 -6.52
C ALA A 81 4.73 -20.01 -7.54
N ARG A 82 5.35 -18.99 -8.14
CA ARG A 82 6.47 -19.15 -9.08
C ARG A 82 7.83 -19.20 -8.41
N THR A 83 7.92 -18.90 -7.11
CA THR A 83 9.20 -18.88 -6.39
C THR A 83 9.41 -20.15 -5.56
N GLU A 84 10.62 -20.68 -5.62
CA GLU A 84 11.09 -21.77 -4.77
C GLU A 84 11.88 -21.27 -3.55
N THR A 85 12.10 -19.96 -3.47
CA THR A 85 12.80 -19.27 -2.39
C THR A 85 11.81 -18.57 -1.46
N PRO A 86 12.23 -18.11 -0.28
CA PRO A 86 11.47 -17.11 0.48
C PRO A 86 11.15 -15.89 -0.38
N PHE A 87 10.21 -15.07 0.06
CA PHE A 87 9.85 -13.81 -0.60
C PHE A 87 9.69 -12.68 0.42
N VAL A 88 9.88 -11.44 -0.02
CA VAL A 88 9.70 -10.25 0.80
C VAL A 88 8.46 -9.49 0.36
N LEU A 89 7.51 -9.26 1.27
CA LEU A 89 6.38 -8.37 1.04
C LEU A 89 6.74 -6.95 1.51
N ASP A 90 6.72 -5.96 0.60
CA ASP A 90 6.89 -4.53 0.90
C ASP A 90 5.51 -3.86 1.01
N ALA A 91 5.01 -3.69 2.24
CA ALA A 91 3.62 -3.36 2.47
C ALA A 91 3.37 -1.90 2.93
N GLY A 92 2.74 -1.12 2.03
CA GLY A 92 2.16 0.19 2.33
C GLY A 92 0.63 0.16 2.50
N THR A 93 -0.06 -0.80 1.88
CA THR A 93 -1.51 -0.91 1.92
C THR A 93 -1.96 -2.06 2.81
N GLY A 94 -2.31 -1.74 4.05
CA GLY A 94 -2.58 -2.76 5.08
C GLY A 94 -3.72 -3.72 4.74
N MET A 95 -4.82 -3.26 4.12
CA MET A 95 -5.90 -4.14 3.68
C MET A 95 -5.44 -5.16 2.64
N TYR A 96 -4.55 -4.76 1.72
CA TYR A 96 -3.99 -5.66 0.71
C TYR A 96 -3.05 -6.68 1.37
N LEU A 97 -2.24 -6.23 2.33
CA LEU A 97 -1.38 -7.13 3.10
C LEU A 97 -2.19 -8.19 3.84
N ASN A 98 -3.23 -7.78 4.57
CA ASN A 98 -4.09 -8.73 5.27
C ASN A 98 -4.73 -9.74 4.30
N ALA A 99 -5.18 -9.28 3.12
CA ALA A 99 -5.78 -10.17 2.12
C ALA A 99 -4.81 -11.20 1.56
N ILE A 100 -3.50 -10.90 1.51
CA ILE A 100 -2.47 -11.82 1.02
C ILE A 100 -2.02 -12.76 2.12
N VAL A 101 -1.78 -12.25 3.33
CA VAL A 101 -1.09 -12.98 4.41
C VAL A 101 -2.05 -13.75 5.31
N LEU A 102 -3.27 -13.27 5.47
CA LEU A 102 -4.28 -13.90 6.31
C LEU A 102 -5.31 -14.62 5.45
N ASP A 103 -5.88 -15.69 5.96
CA ASP A 103 -7.00 -16.39 5.29
C ASP A 103 -8.29 -15.57 5.39
N VAL A 104 -8.26 -14.39 4.75
CA VAL A 104 -9.40 -13.47 4.73
C VAL A 104 -10.23 -13.71 3.48
N PRO A 105 -11.46 -14.18 3.63
CA PRO A 105 -12.37 -14.30 2.50
C PRO A 105 -12.72 -12.91 1.98
N LEU A 106 -12.31 -12.58 0.75
CA LEU A 106 -12.68 -11.32 0.14
C LEU A 106 -14.15 -11.30 -0.23
N ALA A 107 -14.81 -10.19 0.05
CA ALA A 107 -16.21 -10.01 -0.29
C ALA A 107 -16.38 -9.96 -1.82
N PRO A 108 -17.35 -10.68 -2.40
CA PRO A 108 -17.58 -10.71 -3.82
C PRO A 108 -17.92 -9.33 -4.38
N LYS A 109 -17.71 -9.16 -5.68
CA LYS A 109 -18.16 -7.97 -6.39
C LYS A 109 -19.69 -7.99 -6.45
N VAL A 110 -20.30 -6.87 -6.10
CA VAL A 110 -21.75 -6.69 -6.15
C VAL A 110 -22.09 -5.74 -7.31
N GLU A 111 -23.30 -5.86 -7.82
CA GLU A 111 -23.84 -5.03 -8.89
C GLU A 111 -23.76 -3.53 -8.56
N THR A 112 -23.48 -2.71 -9.57
CA THR A 112 -23.34 -1.25 -9.39
C THR A 112 -24.62 -0.59 -8.88
N SER A 113 -25.78 -1.10 -9.25
CA SER A 113 -27.09 -0.66 -8.78
C SER A 113 -27.23 -0.85 -7.27
N THR A 114 -26.93 -2.05 -6.77
CA THR A 114 -26.97 -2.41 -5.34
C THR A 114 -25.96 -1.57 -4.55
N ARG A 115 -24.79 -1.34 -5.09
CA ARG A 115 -23.78 -0.48 -4.48
C ARG A 115 -24.26 0.96 -4.32
N ARG A 116 -24.82 1.56 -5.36
CA ARG A 116 -25.38 2.93 -5.31
C ARG A 116 -26.50 3.04 -4.28
N LEU A 117 -27.37 2.04 -4.22
CA LEU A 117 -28.44 1.97 -3.22
C LEU A 117 -27.85 1.92 -1.79
N ALA A 118 -26.87 1.05 -1.56
CA ALA A 118 -26.19 0.95 -0.27
C ALA A 118 -25.53 2.27 0.14
N GLU A 119 -24.83 2.93 -0.77
CA GLU A 119 -24.22 4.25 -0.55
C GLU A 119 -25.25 5.31 -0.17
N SER A 120 -26.39 5.33 -0.84
CA SER A 120 -27.47 6.28 -0.51
C SER A 120 -28.10 6.03 0.86
N LEU A 121 -28.27 4.76 1.24
CA LEU A 121 -28.88 4.36 2.52
C LEU A 121 -27.95 4.62 3.73
N THR A 122 -26.66 4.76 3.49
CA THR A 122 -25.65 4.87 4.56
C THR A 122 -24.87 6.18 4.55
N ALA A 123 -25.29 7.16 3.78
CA ALA A 123 -24.60 8.45 3.61
C ALA A 123 -24.37 9.21 4.94
N GLY A 124 -25.26 9.02 5.94
CA GLY A 124 -25.18 9.64 7.27
C GLY A 124 -24.42 8.85 8.32
N ALA A 125 -23.84 7.70 7.98
CA ALA A 125 -23.12 6.87 8.94
C ALA A 125 -21.76 7.48 9.34
N GLU A 126 -21.29 7.19 10.56
CA GLU A 126 -19.97 7.64 11.05
C GLU A 126 -18.82 7.21 10.13
N ASN A 127 -18.92 6.02 9.54
CA ASN A 127 -18.01 5.53 8.51
C ASN A 127 -18.80 5.12 7.27
N PRO A 128 -19.14 6.07 6.36
CA PRO A 128 -20.04 5.80 5.23
C PRO A 128 -19.54 4.69 4.30
N ARG A 129 -18.22 4.62 4.04
CA ARG A 129 -17.66 3.58 3.16
C ARG A 129 -17.81 2.17 3.74
N ARG A 130 -17.59 2.02 5.04
CA ARG A 130 -17.76 0.74 5.72
C ARG A 130 -19.23 0.35 5.79
N ALA A 131 -20.08 1.26 6.23
CA ALA A 131 -21.51 1.05 6.32
C ALA A 131 -22.12 0.72 4.94
N ALA A 132 -21.71 1.45 3.88
CA ALA A 132 -22.13 1.16 2.51
C ALA A 132 -21.72 -0.25 2.07
N ARG A 133 -20.49 -0.68 2.39
CA ARG A 133 -20.04 -2.02 2.03
C ARG A 133 -20.77 -3.12 2.79
N GLU A 134 -21.00 -2.94 4.07
CA GLU A 134 -21.80 -3.87 4.89
C GLU A 134 -23.24 -3.97 4.33
N LYS A 135 -23.86 -2.83 4.02
CA LYS A 135 -25.21 -2.78 3.43
C LYS A 135 -25.28 -3.36 2.02
N GLU A 136 -24.28 -3.11 1.20
CA GLU A 136 -24.12 -3.69 -0.13
C GLU A 136 -24.12 -5.23 -0.09
N LEU A 137 -23.37 -5.81 0.84
CA LEU A 137 -23.31 -7.26 1.02
C LEU A 137 -24.64 -7.84 1.54
N GLU A 138 -25.26 -7.16 2.50
CA GLU A 138 -26.59 -7.51 3.02
C GLU A 138 -27.63 -7.54 1.90
N LEU A 139 -27.72 -6.46 1.11
CA LEU A 139 -28.64 -6.37 -0.03
C LEU A 139 -28.39 -7.42 -1.11
N ALA A 140 -27.15 -7.85 -1.25
CA ALA A 140 -26.76 -8.91 -2.17
C ALA A 140 -26.93 -10.33 -1.60
N GLY A 141 -27.47 -10.47 -0.39
CA GLY A 141 -27.74 -11.76 0.25
C GLY A 141 -26.50 -12.45 0.84
N PHE A 142 -25.40 -11.74 1.05
CA PHE A 142 -24.21 -12.31 1.67
C PHE A 142 -24.27 -12.16 3.20
N ALA A 143 -23.99 -13.25 3.91
CA ALA A 143 -23.87 -13.24 5.36
C ALA A 143 -22.78 -12.28 5.84
N ALA A 144 -22.99 -11.69 7.03
CA ALA A 144 -21.94 -10.93 7.71
C ALA A 144 -20.69 -11.83 7.89
N ARG A 145 -19.54 -11.29 7.51
CA ARG A 145 -18.26 -11.99 7.65
C ARG A 145 -17.60 -11.62 8.96
N GLY A 146 -16.82 -12.57 9.50
CA GLY A 146 -15.97 -12.32 10.66
C GLY A 146 -14.98 -11.17 10.42
N SER A 147 -14.31 -10.75 11.48
CA SER A 147 -13.29 -9.71 11.39
C SER A 147 -12.08 -10.22 10.58
N ILE A 148 -11.57 -9.36 9.71
CA ILE A 148 -10.30 -9.62 8.99
C ILE A 148 -9.09 -9.78 9.92
N TRP A 149 -9.28 -9.55 11.22
CA TRP A 149 -8.24 -9.65 12.23
C TRP A 149 -8.25 -10.98 12.97
N ASP A 150 -9.28 -11.79 12.78
CA ASP A 150 -9.44 -13.08 13.46
C ASP A 150 -8.86 -14.25 12.65
N ALA A 151 -8.50 -13.99 11.39
CA ALA A 151 -7.90 -14.99 10.51
C ALA A 151 -6.43 -15.26 10.86
N ASP A 152 -6.00 -16.49 10.65
CA ASP A 152 -4.60 -16.90 10.84
C ASP A 152 -3.73 -16.60 9.61
N PRO A 153 -2.41 -16.40 9.81
CA PRO A 153 -1.46 -16.33 8.70
C PRO A 153 -1.44 -17.65 7.91
N ILE A 154 -1.42 -17.54 6.57
CA ILE A 154 -1.37 -18.69 5.66
C ILE A 154 0.05 -19.02 5.21
N TYR A 155 1.03 -18.21 5.57
CA TYR A 155 2.45 -18.42 5.31
C TYR A 155 3.22 -18.45 6.61
N ASP A 156 4.29 -19.24 6.67
CA ASP A 156 5.32 -19.06 7.68
C ASP A 156 5.97 -17.69 7.45
N THR A 157 5.81 -16.78 8.40
CA THR A 157 6.09 -15.36 8.17
C THR A 157 6.67 -14.67 9.40
N ALA A 158 7.48 -13.66 9.17
CA ALA A 158 7.93 -12.72 10.18
C ALA A 158 7.59 -11.28 9.78
N ILE A 159 7.35 -10.43 10.76
CA ILE A 159 7.00 -9.03 10.56
C ILE A 159 8.16 -8.13 10.97
N VAL A 160 8.55 -7.24 10.08
CA VAL A 160 9.36 -6.07 10.41
C VAL A 160 8.50 -4.83 10.18
N TYR A 161 8.11 -4.18 11.26
CA TYR A 161 7.30 -2.98 11.22
C TYR A 161 8.17 -1.74 11.46
N LEU A 162 8.38 -0.94 10.40
CA LEU A 162 9.00 0.38 10.52
C LEU A 162 7.98 1.38 11.06
N ARG A 163 8.25 1.87 12.27
CA ARG A 163 7.40 2.81 13.00
C ARG A 163 8.21 4.06 13.42
N PRO A 164 8.60 4.92 12.46
CA PRO A 164 9.38 6.11 12.77
C PRO A 164 8.70 6.98 13.84
N ASP A 165 9.50 7.73 14.60
CA ASP A 165 8.92 8.77 15.46
C ASP A 165 8.16 9.82 14.62
N ALA A 166 7.33 10.61 15.28
CA ALA A 166 6.44 11.53 14.57
C ALA A 166 7.20 12.64 13.83
N HIS A 167 8.29 13.14 14.40
CA HIS A 167 9.07 14.24 13.83
C HIS A 167 9.87 13.77 12.59
N ALA A 168 10.57 12.64 12.69
CA ALA A 168 11.30 12.05 11.57
C ALA A 168 10.36 11.72 10.40
N LEU A 169 9.19 11.15 10.69
CA LEU A 169 8.19 10.84 9.68
C LEU A 169 7.64 12.10 9.01
N ASP A 170 7.37 13.15 9.78
CA ASP A 170 6.86 14.42 9.25
C ASP A 170 7.86 15.09 8.30
N ALA A 171 9.12 15.17 8.70
CA ALA A 171 10.20 15.69 7.85
C ALA A 171 10.37 14.85 6.55
N ALA A 172 10.24 13.53 6.62
CA ALA A 172 10.28 12.67 5.44
C ALA A 172 9.08 12.89 4.51
N ILE A 173 7.89 13.11 5.07
CA ILE A 173 6.67 13.43 4.30
C ILE A 173 6.84 14.79 3.60
N GLU A 174 7.39 15.80 4.23
CA GLU A 174 7.63 17.09 3.59
C GLU A 174 8.59 16.99 2.41
N ARG A 175 9.73 16.29 2.59
CA ARG A 175 10.67 16.05 1.49
C ARG A 175 10.01 15.29 0.33
N ARG A 176 9.23 14.26 0.61
CA ARG A 176 8.48 13.49 -0.39
C ARG A 176 7.47 14.37 -1.13
N SER A 177 6.70 15.18 -0.42
CA SER A 177 5.70 16.06 -1.01
C SER A 177 6.33 17.11 -1.93
N ALA A 178 7.47 17.68 -1.52
CA ALA A 178 8.24 18.60 -2.35
C ALA A 178 8.76 17.92 -3.62
N ARG A 179 9.23 16.67 -3.52
CA ARG A 179 9.66 15.88 -4.68
C ARG A 179 8.51 15.61 -5.63
N ILE A 180 7.36 15.15 -5.13
CA ILE A 180 6.17 14.89 -5.96
C ILE A 180 5.74 16.16 -6.68
N ALA A 181 5.66 17.30 -5.98
CA ALA A 181 5.26 18.57 -6.58
C ALA A 181 6.21 19.06 -7.68
N ARG A 182 7.50 18.73 -7.60
CA ARG A 182 8.50 19.14 -8.60
C ARG A 182 8.65 18.11 -9.73
N GLU A 183 8.88 16.87 -9.37
CA GLU A 183 9.26 15.80 -10.29
C GLU A 183 8.06 15.04 -10.87
N GLY A 184 6.90 15.08 -10.20
CA GLY A 184 5.65 14.49 -10.69
C GLY A 184 4.88 15.34 -11.70
N LEU A 185 5.35 16.55 -12.01
CA LEU A 185 4.66 17.45 -12.94
C LEU A 185 4.55 16.87 -14.36
N ASP A 186 5.57 16.17 -14.84
CA ASP A 186 5.54 15.61 -16.19
C ASP A 186 4.59 14.42 -16.28
N GLU A 187 4.48 13.62 -15.23
CA GLU A 187 3.46 12.57 -15.11
C GLU A 187 2.05 13.19 -15.11
N ALA A 188 1.84 14.25 -14.32
CA ALA A 188 0.56 14.97 -14.30
C ALA A 188 0.20 15.60 -15.64
N LYS A 189 1.18 16.17 -16.37
CA LYS A 189 0.97 16.68 -17.75
C LYS A 189 0.51 15.56 -18.68
N GLY A 190 1.12 14.37 -18.59
CA GLY A 190 0.72 13.20 -19.35
C GLY A 190 -0.74 12.82 -19.08
N LEU A 191 -1.13 12.72 -17.81
CA LEU A 191 -2.52 12.44 -17.42
C LEU A 191 -3.49 13.54 -17.86
N PHE A 192 -3.11 14.80 -17.72
CA PHE A 192 -3.93 15.93 -18.15
C PHE A 192 -4.18 15.92 -19.66
N LYS A 193 -3.15 15.59 -20.46
CA LYS A 193 -3.28 15.40 -21.90
C LYS A 193 -4.25 14.25 -22.22
N MET A 194 -4.09 13.09 -21.59
CA MET A 194 -4.99 11.94 -21.76
C MET A 194 -6.45 12.31 -21.48
N LEU A 195 -6.72 13.06 -20.41
CA LEU A 195 -8.07 13.53 -20.04
C LEU A 195 -8.65 14.47 -21.12
N ARG A 196 -7.84 15.38 -21.66
CA ARG A 196 -8.26 16.29 -22.74
C ARG A 196 -8.53 15.57 -24.06
N GLU A 197 -7.88 14.46 -24.30
CA GLU A 197 -8.11 13.57 -25.46
C GLU A 197 -9.31 12.61 -25.23
N GLY A 198 -10.01 12.73 -24.10
CA GLY A 198 -11.18 11.91 -23.77
C GLY A 198 -10.86 10.52 -23.24
N VAL A 199 -9.60 10.24 -22.90
CA VAL A 199 -9.20 8.96 -22.31
C VAL A 199 -9.75 8.86 -20.90
N ARG A 200 -10.44 7.76 -20.61
CA ARG A 200 -10.99 7.49 -19.26
C ARG A 200 -9.89 6.96 -18.35
N ILE A 201 -9.50 7.77 -17.37
CA ILE A 201 -8.58 7.37 -16.29
C ILE A 201 -9.38 6.80 -15.12
N SER A 202 -8.83 5.80 -14.45
CA SER A 202 -9.40 5.20 -13.26
C SER A 202 -9.65 6.24 -12.17
N ALA A 203 -10.84 6.21 -11.55
CA ALA A 203 -11.19 7.11 -10.45
C ALA A 203 -10.22 7.00 -9.26
N GLN A 204 -9.67 5.81 -9.03
CA GLN A 204 -8.66 5.57 -8.00
C GLN A 204 -7.38 6.36 -8.27
N VAL A 205 -6.93 6.42 -9.53
CA VAL A 205 -5.76 7.20 -9.94
C VAL A 205 -6.05 8.69 -9.80
N LEU A 206 -7.20 9.16 -10.29
CA LEU A 206 -7.59 10.58 -10.21
C LEU A 206 -7.72 11.08 -8.77
N ASP A 207 -8.15 10.23 -7.82
CA ASP A 207 -8.22 10.58 -6.39
C ASP A 207 -6.91 10.31 -5.63
N SER A 208 -5.86 9.83 -6.28
CA SER A 208 -4.61 9.55 -5.58
C SER A 208 -3.89 10.83 -5.15
N ILE A 209 -3.09 10.70 -4.06
CA ILE A 209 -2.31 11.81 -3.53
C ILE A 209 -1.19 12.15 -4.52
N GLY A 210 -1.10 13.38 -4.89
CA GLY A 210 -0.17 13.90 -5.90
C GLY A 210 -0.84 14.08 -7.25
N VAL A 211 -1.59 13.10 -7.75
CA VAL A 211 -2.29 13.22 -9.05
C VAL A 211 -3.35 14.30 -8.99
N ARG A 212 -4.28 14.21 -8.05
CA ARG A 212 -5.38 15.17 -7.92
C ARG A 212 -4.88 16.61 -7.82
N GLU A 213 -3.94 16.85 -6.91
CA GLU A 213 -3.42 18.19 -6.63
C GLU A 213 -2.64 18.76 -7.82
N LEU A 214 -1.89 17.93 -8.52
CA LEU A 214 -1.16 18.37 -9.70
C LEU A 214 -2.09 18.59 -10.90
N LEU A 215 -3.17 17.83 -11.04
CA LEU A 215 -4.19 18.10 -12.05
C LEU A 215 -4.95 19.40 -11.77
N ASP A 216 -5.31 19.70 -10.50
CA ASP A 216 -5.92 20.97 -10.08
C ASP A 216 -4.97 22.14 -10.41
N HIS A 217 -3.65 21.94 -10.24
CA HIS A 217 -2.65 22.93 -10.67
C HIS A 217 -2.60 23.06 -12.21
N MET A 218 -2.61 21.98 -12.96
CA MET A 218 -2.59 22.00 -14.44
C MET A 218 -3.83 22.66 -15.04
N SER A 219 -4.98 22.56 -14.37
CA SER A 219 -6.22 23.26 -14.79
C SER A 219 -6.23 24.75 -14.41
N GLY A 220 -5.24 25.21 -13.64
CA GLY A 220 -5.16 26.59 -13.16
C GLY A 220 -6.02 26.89 -11.93
N GLU A 221 -6.61 25.88 -11.29
CA GLU A 221 -7.45 26.03 -10.10
C GLU A 221 -6.64 26.43 -8.86
N ILE A 222 -5.42 25.93 -8.74
CA ILE A 222 -4.53 26.23 -7.60
C ILE A 222 -3.08 26.47 -8.06
N PRO A 223 -2.30 27.30 -7.34
CA PRO A 223 -0.87 27.41 -7.57
C PRO A 223 -0.11 26.16 -7.06
N LEU A 224 1.11 25.96 -7.58
CA LEU A 224 1.92 24.76 -7.27
C LEU A 224 2.25 24.64 -5.78
N ASP A 225 2.48 25.74 -5.08
CA ASP A 225 2.76 25.73 -3.64
C ASP A 225 1.54 25.25 -2.83
N GLU A 226 0.33 25.58 -3.28
CA GLU A 226 -0.89 25.07 -2.68
C GLU A 226 -1.06 23.57 -2.98
N ALA A 227 -0.79 23.13 -4.20
CA ALA A 227 -0.79 21.71 -4.56
C ALA A 227 0.17 20.92 -3.64
N ARG A 228 1.41 21.41 -3.47
CA ARG A 228 2.38 20.83 -2.54
C ARG A 228 1.84 20.76 -1.10
N SER A 229 1.23 21.83 -0.61
CA SER A 229 0.66 21.88 0.74
C SER A 229 -0.47 20.85 0.92
N ARG A 230 -1.36 20.74 -0.05
CA ARG A 230 -2.44 19.73 -0.06
C ARG A 230 -1.89 18.30 -0.12
N ILE A 231 -0.86 18.04 -0.94
CA ILE A 231 -0.14 16.75 -0.99
C ILE A 231 0.39 16.40 0.41
N THR A 232 1.06 17.36 1.07
CA THR A 232 1.62 17.15 2.41
C THR A 232 0.53 16.79 3.43
N ILE A 233 -0.56 17.54 3.47
CA ILE A 233 -1.69 17.29 4.39
C ILE A 233 -2.31 15.91 4.16
N ARG A 234 -2.56 15.56 2.90
CA ARG A 234 -3.15 14.25 2.56
C ARG A 234 -2.18 13.09 2.88
N THR A 235 -0.89 13.28 2.63
CA THR A 235 0.15 12.29 2.95
C THR A 235 0.26 12.07 4.46
N ARG A 236 0.21 13.14 5.28
CA ARG A 236 0.15 13.04 6.75
C ARG A 236 -1.08 12.25 7.23
N ARG A 237 -2.24 12.48 6.61
CA ARG A 237 -3.47 11.73 6.91
C ARG A 237 -3.34 10.25 6.52
N LEU A 238 -2.74 9.96 5.37
CA LEU A 238 -2.46 8.60 4.94
C LEU A 238 -1.52 7.90 5.92
N ALA A 239 -0.38 8.50 6.26
CA ALA A 239 0.59 7.94 7.20
C ALA A 239 -0.03 7.62 8.57
N ARG A 240 -0.90 8.50 9.10
CA ARG A 240 -1.64 8.23 10.35
C ARG A 240 -2.59 7.04 10.23
N ARG A 241 -3.27 6.86 9.09
CA ARG A 241 -4.13 5.69 8.86
C ARG A 241 -3.30 4.41 8.76
N GLN A 242 -2.18 4.44 8.03
CA GLN A 242 -1.26 3.31 7.91
C GLN A 242 -0.68 2.92 9.27
N ARG A 243 -0.22 3.88 10.08
CA ARG A 243 0.27 3.60 11.45
C ARG A 243 -0.78 2.89 12.29
N ARG A 244 -2.01 3.41 12.35
CA ARG A 244 -3.10 2.75 13.10
C ARG A 244 -3.37 1.33 12.62
N TRP A 245 -3.29 1.09 11.31
CA TRP A 245 -3.48 -0.23 10.73
C TRP A 245 -2.35 -1.17 11.16
N PHE A 246 -1.11 -0.78 10.97
CA PHE A 246 0.05 -1.60 11.28
C PHE A 246 0.28 -1.75 12.80
N ASP A 247 -0.04 -0.76 13.61
CA ASP A 247 -0.08 -0.88 15.08
C ASP A 247 -1.10 -1.97 15.49
N LYS A 248 -2.26 -2.03 14.83
CA LYS A 248 -3.24 -3.08 15.08
C LYS A 248 -2.75 -4.43 14.58
N LEU A 249 -2.19 -4.50 13.37
CA LEU A 249 -1.66 -5.74 12.79
C LEU A 249 -0.58 -6.35 13.72
N ALA A 250 0.40 -5.55 14.11
CA ALA A 250 1.48 -6.00 14.98
C ALA A 250 0.96 -6.55 16.32
N ARG A 251 -0.02 -5.86 16.93
CA ARG A 251 -0.66 -6.34 18.18
C ARG A 251 -1.45 -7.62 17.99
N THR A 252 -2.20 -7.72 16.89
CA THR A 252 -3.05 -8.89 16.62
C THR A 252 -2.23 -10.14 16.35
N LEU A 253 -1.09 -9.99 15.69
CA LEU A 253 -0.21 -11.10 15.34
C LEU A 253 0.90 -11.34 16.37
N SER A 254 1.06 -10.46 17.37
CA SER A 254 2.02 -10.65 18.46
C SER A 254 1.75 -11.96 19.18
N GLY A 255 2.79 -12.76 19.38
CA GLY A 255 2.71 -14.10 19.98
C GLY A 255 2.33 -15.23 19.00
N ARG A 256 1.86 -14.90 17.79
CA ARG A 256 1.61 -15.89 16.71
C ARG A 256 2.66 -15.83 15.60
N VAL A 257 3.26 -14.67 15.40
CA VAL A 257 4.23 -14.38 14.35
C VAL A 257 5.39 -13.59 14.94
N PRO A 258 6.66 -13.97 14.69
CA PRO A 258 7.82 -13.16 15.05
C PRO A 258 7.66 -11.73 14.54
N THR A 259 7.67 -10.77 15.46
CA THR A 259 7.38 -9.37 15.14
C THR A 259 8.45 -8.45 15.73
N THR A 260 9.11 -7.71 14.85
CA THR A 260 10.08 -6.67 15.21
C THR A 260 9.51 -5.30 14.87
N VAL A 261 9.54 -4.38 15.82
CA VAL A 261 9.16 -2.98 15.62
C VAL A 261 10.39 -2.12 15.76
N ALA A 262 10.74 -1.36 14.71
CA ALA A 262 11.91 -0.49 14.66
C ALA A 262 11.51 0.94 14.28
N GLN A 263 12.25 1.93 14.79
CA GLN A 263 11.98 3.33 14.48
C GLN A 263 12.68 3.77 13.18
N SER A 264 13.77 3.11 12.82
CA SER A 264 14.54 3.40 11.61
C SER A 264 15.12 2.12 11.00
N VAL A 265 15.57 2.23 9.76
CA VAL A 265 16.36 1.17 9.09
C VAL A 265 17.67 0.92 9.84
N GLY A 266 18.27 1.98 10.42
CA GLY A 266 19.50 1.86 11.22
C GLY A 266 19.36 0.97 12.46
N ASP A 267 18.20 0.99 13.11
CA ASP A 267 17.95 0.14 14.30
C ASP A 267 17.99 -1.35 13.94
N ILE A 268 17.63 -1.69 12.71
CA ILE A 268 17.64 -3.09 12.23
C ILE A 268 19.04 -3.54 11.85
N ASN A 269 19.84 -2.64 11.26
CA ASN A 269 21.24 -2.95 10.91
C ASN A 269 22.13 -3.15 12.15
N THR A 270 21.71 -2.64 13.32
CA THR A 270 22.39 -2.87 14.60
C THR A 270 21.92 -4.15 15.30
N MET A 271 20.77 -4.69 14.90
CA MET A 271 20.37 -6.04 15.30
C MET A 271 21.19 -7.02 14.48
N HIS A 272 22.05 -7.81 15.14
CA HIS A 272 22.79 -8.87 14.45
C HIS A 272 21.79 -9.71 13.63
N THR A 273 22.17 -10.03 12.39
CA THR A 273 21.40 -10.95 11.54
C THR A 273 21.02 -12.25 12.27
N SER A 274 21.82 -12.67 13.26
CA SER A 274 21.52 -13.77 14.18
C SER A 274 20.31 -13.51 15.11
N ASP A 275 20.07 -12.28 15.56
CA ASP A 275 18.94 -11.97 16.46
C ASP A 275 17.61 -11.85 15.68
N VAL A 276 17.67 -11.39 14.46
CA VAL A 276 16.56 -11.43 13.52
C VAL A 276 16.32 -12.88 13.06
N ARG A 277 17.40 -13.65 12.81
CA ARG A 277 17.36 -15.08 12.48
C ARG A 277 16.82 -15.93 13.61
N GLY A 278 17.33 -15.78 14.84
CA GLY A 278 16.90 -16.57 15.99
C GLY A 278 15.43 -16.34 16.37
N LYS A 279 14.86 -15.17 16.07
CA LYS A 279 13.45 -14.84 16.28
C LYS A 279 12.57 -15.11 15.06
N MET A 280 13.16 -15.21 13.87
CA MET A 280 12.43 -15.46 12.61
C MET A 280 12.34 -16.97 12.27
N TRP A 281 13.22 -17.81 12.81
CA TRP A 281 13.35 -19.22 12.40
C TRP A 281 13.46 -20.20 13.60
N ALA A 282 13.14 -19.76 14.79
CA ALA A 282 12.99 -20.60 15.99
C ALA A 282 11.51 -20.87 16.21
#